data_ed4afa381c9d5c0f54e6f582b4092f4b
#
_entry.id   ed4afa381c9d5c0f54e6f582b4092f4b
#
_cell.length_a   1.000
_cell.length_b   1.000
_cell.length_c   1.000
_cell.angle_alpha   90.00
_cell.angle_beta   90.00
_cell.angle_gamma   90.00
#
_symmetry.space_group_name_H-M   'P 1'
#
loop_
_entity.id
_entity.type
_entity.pdbx_description
1 polymer ?
#
loop_
_entity_poly.entity_id
_entity_poly.type
_entity_poly.pdbx_seq_one_letter_code
_entity_poly.pdbx_strand_id
1 'polypeptide(L)'
;YSNVYQTLPPDDLLREKMLKYIKNNATNKNVIIIADKNNAAIKSKLQALVPGAKVINPIEDKFIRLDEINPFLSSEKENWVVVETNSIPLLTNITGVVNSAQTPEYKITLLTTLKGDAYDSDNISNMHLSNLHFHFPTIDKLSDVNANFSKQFDAKYGTTPNRYATRGFDLTMDVILRLAYNKNLDYVSAKVSETEYVENKFDYKKGLSGGYYNTALYIVKYDNLEIKEAKNDANLNSNILGSTSN
;
A
#
# COMPACT_ATOMS: atom_id res chain seq x y z
N TYR A 1 22.96 -10.15 14.91
CA TYR A 1 22.72 -10.30 16.36
C TYR A 1 21.29 -10.85 16.57
N SER A 2 21.15 -11.87 17.43
CA SER A 2 19.86 -12.56 17.65
C SER A 2 18.81 -11.71 18.37
N ASN A 3 19.24 -10.68 19.07
CA ASN A 3 18.41 -9.78 19.88
C ASN A 3 18.09 -8.43 19.23
N VAL A 4 18.36 -8.30 17.91
CA VAL A 4 18.00 -7.08 17.17
C VAL A 4 16.64 -7.23 16.54
N TYR A 5 15.77 -6.23 16.72
CA TYR A 5 14.44 -6.13 16.15
C TYR A 5 14.38 -4.95 15.19
N GLN A 6 14.22 -5.23 13.90
CA GLN A 6 13.94 -4.22 12.88
C GLN A 6 12.44 -3.95 12.89
N THR A 7 12.05 -2.77 13.36
CA THR A 7 10.64 -2.41 13.56
C THR A 7 9.93 -1.91 12.31
N LEU A 8 10.69 -1.40 11.33
CA LEU A 8 10.16 -0.95 10.04
C LEU A 8 10.38 -2.05 8.99
N PRO A 9 9.31 -2.50 8.31
CA PRO A 9 9.44 -3.36 7.14
C PRO A 9 10.33 -2.72 6.06
N PRO A 10 11.22 -3.49 5.41
CA PRO A 10 12.01 -2.98 4.29
C PRO A 10 11.12 -2.79 3.04
N ASP A 11 11.52 -1.90 2.13
CA ASP A 11 10.80 -1.59 0.88
C ASP A 11 10.51 -2.83 0.03
N ASP A 12 11.43 -3.77 -0.02
CA ASP A 12 11.22 -5.03 -0.76
C ASP A 12 10.00 -5.81 -0.21
N LEU A 13 9.79 -5.80 1.11
CA LEU A 13 8.65 -6.45 1.73
C LEU A 13 7.34 -5.71 1.42
N LEU A 14 7.34 -4.36 1.44
CA LEU A 14 6.18 -3.56 1.02
C LEU A 14 5.79 -3.93 -0.41
N ARG A 15 6.78 -3.96 -1.30
CA ARG A 15 6.63 -4.31 -2.70
C ARG A 15 6.08 -5.73 -2.89
N GLU A 16 6.63 -6.71 -2.19
CA GLU A 16 6.17 -8.11 -2.25
C GLU A 16 4.71 -8.27 -1.77
N LYS A 17 4.34 -7.60 -0.69
CA LYS A 17 2.97 -7.62 -0.17
C LYS A 17 1.99 -6.99 -1.16
N MET A 18 2.36 -5.87 -1.79
CA MET A 18 1.53 -5.24 -2.81
C MET A 18 1.41 -6.10 -4.08
N LEU A 19 2.49 -6.73 -4.52
CA LEU A 19 2.44 -7.69 -5.62
C LEU A 19 1.49 -8.87 -5.32
N LYS A 20 1.53 -9.38 -4.08
CA LYS A 20 0.59 -10.42 -3.64
C LYS A 20 -0.86 -9.92 -3.62
N TYR A 21 -1.08 -8.69 -3.15
CA TYR A 21 -2.40 -8.05 -3.19
C TYR A 21 -2.92 -7.95 -4.61
N ILE A 22 -2.12 -7.43 -5.55
CA ILE A 22 -2.49 -7.34 -6.98
C ILE A 22 -2.83 -8.73 -7.52
N LYS A 23 -1.97 -9.72 -7.32
CA LYS A 23 -2.20 -11.09 -7.78
C LYS A 23 -3.53 -11.67 -7.30
N ASN A 24 -3.84 -11.49 -6.02
CA ASN A 24 -5.02 -12.09 -5.40
C ASN A 24 -6.33 -11.43 -5.82
N ASN A 25 -6.29 -10.14 -6.21
CA ASN A 25 -7.48 -9.35 -6.50
C ASN A 25 -7.65 -9.01 -8.00
N ALA A 26 -6.70 -9.39 -8.87
CA ALA A 26 -6.70 -9.04 -10.29
C ALA A 26 -7.61 -9.92 -11.17
N THR A 27 -8.19 -11.02 -10.65
CA THR A 27 -8.88 -12.05 -11.46
C THR A 27 -9.97 -11.50 -12.37
N ASN A 28 -10.74 -10.50 -11.92
CA ASN A 28 -11.81 -9.88 -12.68
C ASN A 28 -11.49 -8.44 -13.09
N LYS A 29 -10.22 -8.07 -13.12
CA LYS A 29 -9.76 -6.73 -13.48
C LYS A 29 -9.08 -6.75 -14.83
N ASN A 30 -9.14 -5.63 -15.54
CA ASN A 30 -8.32 -5.36 -16.72
C ASN A 30 -7.05 -4.65 -16.24
N VAL A 31 -5.91 -5.34 -16.25
CA VAL A 31 -4.67 -4.80 -15.70
C VAL A 31 -3.82 -4.19 -16.82
N ILE A 32 -3.39 -2.95 -16.60
CA ILE A 32 -2.50 -2.18 -17.47
C ILE A 32 -1.27 -1.78 -16.66
N ILE A 33 -0.08 -2.05 -17.16
CA ILE A 33 1.19 -1.74 -16.51
C ILE A 33 1.86 -0.61 -17.27
N ILE A 34 2.24 0.44 -16.55
CA ILE A 34 3.01 1.58 -17.09
C ILE A 34 4.29 1.70 -16.26
N ALA A 35 5.44 1.47 -16.86
CA ALA A 35 6.71 1.51 -16.14
C ALA A 35 7.81 2.10 -17.04
N ASP A 36 8.66 2.96 -16.44
CA ASP A 36 9.87 3.43 -17.10
C ASP A 36 10.95 2.33 -17.17
N LYS A 37 12.04 2.62 -17.89
CA LYS A 37 13.15 1.66 -18.09
C LYS A 37 13.85 1.27 -16.78
N ASN A 38 13.88 2.16 -15.79
CA ASN A 38 14.53 1.89 -14.50
C ASN A 38 13.74 0.86 -13.68
N ASN A 39 12.45 0.70 -13.98
CA ASN A 39 11.53 -0.22 -13.32
C ASN A 39 11.23 -1.49 -14.16
N ALA A 40 12.09 -1.83 -15.14
CA ALA A 40 11.92 -2.99 -16.02
C ALA A 40 11.81 -4.32 -15.26
N ALA A 41 12.55 -4.48 -14.17
CA ALA A 41 12.52 -5.70 -13.34
C ALA A 41 11.16 -5.90 -12.68
N ILE A 42 10.57 -4.83 -12.10
CA ILE A 42 9.25 -4.91 -11.47
C ILE A 42 8.14 -5.07 -12.51
N LYS A 43 8.26 -4.42 -13.69
CA LYS A 43 7.38 -4.63 -14.83
C LYS A 43 7.31 -6.11 -15.22
N SER A 44 8.46 -6.77 -15.37
CA SER A 44 8.54 -8.20 -15.70
C SER A 44 7.90 -9.08 -14.62
N LYS A 45 8.09 -8.76 -13.34
CA LYS A 45 7.42 -9.48 -12.23
C LYS A 45 5.90 -9.34 -12.31
N LEU A 46 5.38 -8.13 -12.54
CA LEU A 46 3.95 -7.87 -12.68
C LEU A 46 3.34 -8.65 -13.86
N GLN A 47 4.01 -8.68 -15.02
CA GLN A 47 3.56 -9.46 -16.19
C GLN A 47 3.51 -10.96 -15.90
N ALA A 48 4.50 -11.48 -15.16
CA ALA A 48 4.52 -12.90 -14.76
C ALA A 48 3.41 -13.23 -13.73
N LEU A 49 3.08 -12.28 -12.85
CA LEU A 49 2.05 -12.48 -11.80
C LEU A 49 0.63 -12.34 -12.33
N VAL A 50 0.42 -11.52 -13.34
CA VAL A 50 -0.90 -11.26 -13.97
C VAL A 50 -0.79 -11.56 -15.47
N PRO A 51 -0.92 -12.83 -15.87
CA PRO A 51 -0.92 -13.21 -17.27
C PRO A 51 -2.07 -12.49 -18.01
N GLY A 52 -1.75 -11.83 -19.12
CA GLY A 52 -2.71 -11.02 -19.87
C GLY A 52 -2.75 -9.54 -19.48
N ALA A 53 -1.94 -9.10 -18.51
CA ALA A 53 -1.74 -7.67 -18.27
C ALA A 53 -1.17 -6.99 -19.51
N LYS A 54 -1.77 -5.86 -19.88
CA LYS A 54 -1.34 -5.03 -21.01
C LYS A 54 -0.21 -4.11 -20.56
N VAL A 55 0.68 -3.74 -21.46
CA VAL A 55 1.83 -2.88 -21.14
C VAL A 55 1.85 -1.66 -22.01
N ILE A 56 1.99 -0.50 -21.41
CA ILE A 56 2.28 0.77 -22.08
C ILE A 56 3.70 1.19 -21.68
N ASN A 57 4.56 1.40 -22.66
CA ASN A 57 5.89 1.93 -22.43
C ASN A 57 5.85 3.45 -22.65
N PRO A 58 6.23 4.25 -21.65
CA PRO A 58 6.25 5.71 -21.82
C PRO A 58 7.16 6.13 -22.99
N ILE A 59 6.72 7.12 -23.76
CA ILE A 59 7.49 7.68 -24.87
C ILE A 59 8.73 8.36 -24.29
N GLU A 60 9.91 7.92 -24.70
CA GLU A 60 11.21 8.40 -24.21
C GLU A 60 11.34 8.42 -22.68
N ASP A 61 10.61 7.57 -21.96
CA ASP A 61 10.50 7.59 -20.47
C ASP A 61 10.01 8.94 -19.91
N LYS A 62 9.27 9.74 -20.69
CA LYS A 62 8.86 11.09 -20.28
C LYS A 62 7.35 11.26 -20.13
N PHE A 63 6.57 10.64 -21.00
CA PHE A 63 5.11 10.80 -21.00
C PHE A 63 4.39 9.65 -21.70
N ILE A 64 3.08 9.57 -21.48
CA ILE A 64 2.11 8.80 -22.25
C ILE A 64 1.06 9.75 -22.82
N ARG A 65 0.33 9.32 -23.85
CA ARG A 65 -0.80 10.05 -24.42
C ARG A 65 -2.11 9.33 -24.17
N LEU A 66 -3.21 10.08 -24.25
CA LEU A 66 -4.56 9.53 -24.04
C LEU A 66 -4.93 8.47 -25.12
N ASP A 67 -4.48 8.67 -26.35
CA ASP A 67 -4.70 7.73 -27.44
C ASP A 67 -3.90 6.42 -27.30
N GLU A 68 -2.91 6.38 -26.40
CA GLU A 68 -2.16 5.16 -26.10
C GLU A 68 -2.82 4.32 -25.01
N ILE A 69 -3.56 4.91 -24.07
CA ILE A 69 -4.23 4.16 -23.01
C ILE A 69 -5.66 3.74 -23.40
N ASN A 70 -6.40 4.57 -24.11
CA ASN A 70 -7.81 4.32 -24.47
C ASN A 70 -8.05 2.95 -25.11
N PRO A 71 -7.24 2.46 -26.07
CA PRO A 71 -7.46 1.15 -26.69
C PRO A 71 -7.30 -0.03 -25.74
N PHE A 72 -6.69 0.19 -24.56
CA PHE A 72 -6.48 -0.85 -23.57
C PHE A 72 -7.54 -0.85 -22.47
N LEU A 73 -8.39 0.18 -22.38
CA LEU A 73 -9.44 0.24 -21.38
C LEU A 73 -10.57 -0.75 -21.67
N SER A 74 -11.22 -1.21 -20.63
CA SER A 74 -12.39 -2.09 -20.68
C SER A 74 -13.57 -1.39 -20.06
N SER A 75 -14.72 -1.41 -20.74
CA SER A 75 -16.02 -0.98 -20.21
C SER A 75 -16.69 -2.04 -19.35
N GLU A 76 -16.31 -3.33 -19.52
CA GLU A 76 -16.90 -4.46 -18.80
C GLU A 76 -16.22 -4.76 -17.46
N LYS A 77 -14.95 -4.37 -17.33
CA LYS A 77 -14.12 -4.63 -16.15
C LYS A 77 -13.53 -3.35 -15.60
N GLU A 78 -13.35 -3.29 -14.30
CA GLU A 78 -12.56 -2.24 -13.69
C GLU A 78 -11.12 -2.30 -14.19
N ASN A 79 -10.59 -1.15 -14.58
CA ASN A 79 -9.25 -1.00 -15.12
C ASN A 79 -8.27 -0.71 -13.98
N TRP A 80 -7.33 -1.61 -13.74
CA TRP A 80 -6.24 -1.42 -12.80
C TRP A 80 -4.99 -0.96 -13.53
N VAL A 81 -4.61 0.30 -13.31
CA VAL A 81 -3.39 0.88 -13.89
C VAL A 81 -2.28 0.85 -12.85
N VAL A 82 -1.32 -0.05 -13.03
CA VAL A 82 -0.15 -0.19 -12.15
C VAL A 82 0.98 0.65 -12.69
N VAL A 83 1.42 1.66 -11.92
CA VAL A 83 2.44 2.63 -12.32
C VAL A 83 3.70 2.44 -11.51
N GLU A 84 4.82 2.23 -12.22
CA GLU A 84 6.15 2.05 -11.62
C GLU A 84 7.13 3.08 -12.21
N THR A 85 7.26 4.20 -11.52
CA THR A 85 8.22 5.27 -11.83
C THR A 85 8.51 6.14 -10.61
N ASN A 86 9.74 6.65 -10.52
CA ASN A 86 10.15 7.69 -9.58
C ASN A 86 10.37 9.06 -10.26
N SER A 87 10.06 9.15 -11.56
CA SER A 87 10.13 10.41 -12.30
C SER A 87 8.90 11.27 -12.03
N ILE A 88 9.08 12.39 -11.33
CA ILE A 88 7.99 13.35 -11.06
C ILE A 88 7.30 13.81 -12.36
N PRO A 89 8.02 14.24 -13.44
CA PRO A 89 7.38 14.66 -14.66
C PRO A 89 6.53 13.56 -15.32
N LEU A 90 7.07 12.32 -15.36
CA LEU A 90 6.35 11.19 -15.93
C LEU A 90 5.12 10.84 -15.08
N LEU A 91 5.26 10.80 -13.76
CA LEU A 91 4.15 10.51 -12.85
C LEU A 91 3.03 11.56 -12.94
N THR A 92 3.40 12.86 -13.01
CA THR A 92 2.45 13.97 -13.21
C THR A 92 1.66 13.79 -14.52
N ASN A 93 2.36 13.46 -15.61
CA ASN A 93 1.70 13.18 -16.88
C ASN A 93 0.77 11.97 -16.78
N ILE A 94 1.26 10.82 -16.27
CA ILE A 94 0.47 9.59 -16.17
C ILE A 94 -0.79 9.83 -15.34
N THR A 95 -0.69 10.44 -14.16
CA THR A 95 -1.85 10.69 -13.29
C THR A 95 -2.87 11.61 -13.95
N GLY A 96 -2.42 12.63 -14.69
CA GLY A 96 -3.29 13.52 -15.47
C GLY A 96 -3.99 12.81 -16.63
N VAL A 97 -3.26 12.05 -17.42
CA VAL A 97 -3.80 11.31 -18.58
C VAL A 97 -4.78 10.23 -18.10
N VAL A 98 -4.42 9.44 -17.11
CA VAL A 98 -5.27 8.36 -16.57
C VAL A 98 -6.53 8.94 -15.93
N ASN A 99 -6.42 10.06 -15.20
CA ASN A 99 -7.59 10.75 -14.66
C ASN A 99 -8.51 11.29 -15.76
N SER A 100 -7.95 11.76 -16.87
CA SER A 100 -8.74 12.23 -18.02
C SER A 100 -9.41 11.10 -18.80
N ALA A 101 -8.85 9.88 -18.73
CA ALA A 101 -9.43 8.68 -19.34
C ALA A 101 -10.59 8.09 -18.51
N GLN A 102 -10.71 8.48 -17.25
CA GLN A 102 -11.78 7.99 -16.37
C GLN A 102 -13.13 8.59 -16.76
N THR A 103 -14.12 7.74 -16.94
CA THR A 103 -15.49 8.10 -17.27
C THR A 103 -16.46 7.17 -16.52
N PRO A 104 -17.77 7.42 -16.54
CA PRO A 104 -18.74 6.46 -16.00
C PRO A 104 -18.63 5.05 -16.63
N GLU A 105 -18.18 4.98 -17.89
CA GLU A 105 -17.98 3.74 -18.64
C GLU A 105 -16.65 3.07 -18.27
N TYR A 106 -15.57 3.86 -18.11
CA TYR A 106 -14.23 3.37 -17.81
C TYR A 106 -13.86 3.68 -16.36
N LYS A 107 -14.16 2.74 -15.47
CA LYS A 107 -13.72 2.85 -14.06
C LYS A 107 -12.25 2.51 -13.97
N ILE A 108 -11.44 3.40 -13.41
CA ILE A 108 -10.00 3.22 -13.32
C ILE A 108 -9.55 3.33 -11.87
N THR A 109 -8.72 2.37 -11.46
CA THR A 109 -8.01 2.37 -10.18
C THR A 109 -6.51 2.43 -10.44
N LEU A 110 -5.83 3.37 -9.82
CA LEU A 110 -4.38 3.54 -9.89
C LEU A 110 -3.70 2.74 -8.78
N LEU A 111 -2.60 2.05 -9.10
CA LEU A 111 -1.83 1.28 -8.12
C LEU A 111 -0.33 1.52 -8.32
N THR A 112 0.45 1.37 -7.24
CA THR A 112 1.91 1.24 -7.31
C THR A 112 2.38 0.16 -6.36
N THR A 113 3.47 -0.54 -6.69
CA THR A 113 4.01 -1.56 -5.79
C THR A 113 4.82 -0.97 -4.63
N LEU A 114 5.28 0.28 -4.79
CA LEU A 114 5.95 1.04 -3.73
C LEU A 114 5.73 2.54 -3.96
N LYS A 115 5.12 3.22 -2.98
CA LYS A 115 4.97 4.67 -3.03
C LYS A 115 6.29 5.35 -2.69
N GLY A 116 6.96 5.89 -3.71
CA GLY A 116 8.15 6.72 -3.54
C GLY A 116 7.81 8.21 -3.31
N ASP A 117 8.84 9.01 -2.98
CA ASP A 117 8.71 10.45 -2.70
C ASP A 117 8.14 11.26 -3.88
N ALA A 118 8.22 10.73 -5.10
CA ALA A 118 7.63 11.38 -6.28
C ALA A 118 6.12 11.63 -6.14
N TYR A 119 5.40 10.76 -5.43
CA TYR A 119 3.96 10.92 -5.18
C TYR A 119 3.62 12.04 -4.18
N ASP A 120 4.59 12.49 -3.38
CA ASP A 120 4.44 13.57 -2.40
C ASP A 120 4.87 14.94 -2.96
N SER A 121 5.20 15.00 -4.26
CA SER A 121 5.51 16.24 -4.97
C SER A 121 4.27 17.12 -5.14
N ASP A 122 4.42 18.43 -4.97
CA ASP A 122 3.36 19.42 -5.23
C ASP A 122 2.81 19.39 -6.67
N ASN A 123 3.55 18.78 -7.60
CA ASN A 123 3.11 18.60 -8.98
C ASN A 123 2.10 17.46 -9.15
N ILE A 124 1.91 16.62 -8.15
CA ILE A 124 0.95 15.51 -8.18
C ILE A 124 -0.36 15.95 -7.52
N SER A 125 -1.43 15.91 -8.29
CA SER A 125 -2.75 16.29 -7.79
C SER A 125 -3.34 15.22 -6.87
N ASN A 126 -3.54 15.55 -5.58
CA ASN A 126 -4.25 14.68 -4.64
C ASN A 126 -5.70 14.40 -5.08
N MET A 127 -6.32 15.33 -5.83
CA MET A 127 -7.64 15.11 -6.41
C MET A 127 -7.58 13.99 -7.46
N HIS A 128 -6.56 13.98 -8.34
CA HIS A 128 -6.39 12.88 -9.31
C HIS A 128 -6.15 11.55 -8.60
N LEU A 129 -5.28 11.52 -7.57
CA LEU A 129 -5.05 10.30 -6.78
C LEU A 129 -6.34 9.80 -6.12
N SER A 130 -7.15 10.73 -5.60
CA SER A 130 -8.45 10.41 -4.98
C SER A 130 -9.47 9.88 -6.00
N ASN A 131 -9.62 10.56 -7.14
CA ASN A 131 -10.52 10.14 -8.21
C ASN A 131 -10.17 8.76 -8.75
N LEU A 132 -8.88 8.45 -8.81
CA LEU A 132 -8.34 7.19 -9.29
C LEU A 132 -8.23 6.13 -8.18
N HIS A 133 -8.77 6.38 -6.99
CA HIS A 133 -8.69 5.46 -5.85
C HIS A 133 -7.29 4.88 -5.65
N PHE A 134 -6.26 5.72 -5.66
CA PHE A 134 -4.86 5.30 -5.66
C PHE A 134 -4.51 4.35 -4.51
N HIS A 135 -4.08 3.12 -4.83
CA HIS A 135 -3.69 2.08 -3.88
C HIS A 135 -2.17 1.97 -3.76
N PHE A 136 -1.68 1.86 -2.52
CA PHE A 136 -0.24 1.66 -2.26
C PHE A 136 0.01 0.98 -0.90
N PRO A 137 1.18 0.32 -0.71
CA PRO A 137 1.58 -0.23 0.57
C PRO A 137 2.19 0.86 1.46
N THR A 138 1.94 0.79 2.77
CA THR A 138 2.51 1.72 3.76
C THR A 138 2.70 1.05 5.11
N ILE A 139 3.62 1.59 5.91
CA ILE A 139 3.87 1.14 7.28
C ILE A 139 3.00 1.88 8.31
N ASP A 140 2.47 3.04 7.94
CA ASP A 140 1.63 3.88 8.80
C ASP A 140 0.17 3.80 8.32
N LYS A 141 -0.79 3.80 9.22
CA LYS A 141 -2.22 3.71 8.90
C LYS A 141 -2.73 4.89 8.07
N LEU A 142 -2.13 6.06 8.21
CA LEU A 142 -2.45 7.30 7.49
C LEU A 142 -3.93 7.76 7.55
N SER A 143 -4.77 7.08 8.31
CA SER A 143 -6.13 7.53 8.62
C SER A 143 -6.07 8.52 9.79
N ASP A 144 -7.15 9.29 9.97
CA ASP A 144 -7.24 10.23 11.09
C ASP A 144 -6.78 9.57 12.39
N VAL A 145 -5.73 10.17 12.95
CA VAL A 145 -5.12 9.73 14.20
C VAL A 145 -6.21 9.53 15.24
N ASN A 146 -6.16 8.43 15.97
CA ASN A 146 -7.05 8.16 17.09
C ASN A 146 -7.25 9.43 17.93
N ALA A 147 -8.42 10.06 17.77
CA ALA A 147 -8.71 11.38 18.35
C ALA A 147 -8.48 11.42 19.86
N ASN A 148 -8.65 10.26 20.55
CA ASN A 148 -8.39 10.13 21.97
C ASN A 148 -6.89 10.19 22.28
N PHE A 149 -6.04 9.51 21.50
CA PHE A 149 -4.59 9.57 21.66
C PHE A 149 -4.09 11.00 21.43
N SER A 150 -4.53 11.66 20.34
CA SER A 150 -4.15 13.05 20.03
C SER A 150 -4.54 14.02 21.12
N LYS A 151 -5.75 13.92 21.68
CA LYS A 151 -6.21 14.76 22.80
C LYS A 151 -5.37 14.56 24.07
N GLN A 152 -5.05 13.29 24.41
CA GLN A 152 -4.23 13.00 25.60
C GLN A 152 -2.78 13.47 25.40
N PHE A 153 -2.25 13.34 24.19
CA PHE A 153 -0.91 13.81 23.85
C PHE A 153 -0.83 15.35 23.92
N ASP A 154 -1.79 16.05 23.31
CA ASP A 154 -1.88 17.50 23.36
C ASP A 154 -2.05 18.04 24.80
N ALA A 155 -2.94 17.46 25.58
CA ALA A 155 -3.11 17.82 26.98
C ALA A 155 -1.83 17.67 27.82
N LYS A 156 -0.96 16.71 27.46
CA LYS A 156 0.29 16.45 28.19
C LYS A 156 1.47 17.28 27.67
N TYR A 157 1.57 17.50 26.38
CA TYR A 157 2.75 18.07 25.73
C TYR A 157 2.49 19.43 25.07
N GLY A 158 1.24 19.91 24.98
CA GLY A 158 0.86 21.20 24.38
C GLY A 158 1.01 21.26 22.87
N THR A 159 1.02 20.09 22.21
CA THR A 159 1.17 19.98 20.73
C THR A 159 0.54 18.69 20.23
N THR A 160 0.17 18.66 18.95
CA THR A 160 -0.31 17.43 18.29
C THR A 160 0.85 16.44 18.06
N PRO A 161 0.61 15.11 18.19
CA PRO A 161 1.66 14.13 17.91
C PRO A 161 1.99 14.12 16.41
N ASN A 162 3.26 14.09 16.09
CA ASN A 162 3.70 13.76 14.74
C ASN A 162 3.90 12.24 14.60
N ARG A 163 4.09 11.77 13.35
CA ARG A 163 4.25 10.34 13.04
C ARG A 163 5.38 9.65 13.85
N TYR A 164 6.43 10.38 14.22
CA TYR A 164 7.54 9.80 14.99
C TYR A 164 7.16 9.63 16.46
N ALA A 165 6.41 10.56 17.02
CA ALA A 165 5.89 10.46 18.38
C ALA A 165 4.88 9.31 18.49
N THR A 166 3.95 9.19 17.53
CA THR A 166 2.99 8.10 17.48
C THR A 166 3.68 6.75 17.32
N ARG A 167 4.65 6.63 16.41
CA ARG A 167 5.42 5.40 16.20
C ARG A 167 6.23 5.02 17.45
N GLY A 168 6.84 5.98 18.13
CA GLY A 168 7.55 5.75 19.38
C GLY A 168 6.63 5.21 20.47
N PHE A 169 5.41 5.76 20.58
CA PHE A 169 4.38 5.25 21.47
C PHE A 169 3.97 3.82 21.12
N ASP A 170 3.60 3.57 19.88
CA ASP A 170 3.13 2.26 19.39
C ASP A 170 4.17 1.17 19.61
N LEU A 171 5.44 1.45 19.25
CA LEU A 171 6.54 0.51 19.45
C LEU A 171 6.78 0.21 20.93
N THR A 172 6.74 1.25 21.77
CA THR A 172 6.94 1.09 23.22
C THR A 172 5.81 0.24 23.82
N MET A 173 4.57 0.50 23.43
CA MET A 173 3.41 -0.28 23.87
C MET A 173 3.50 -1.73 23.43
N ASP A 174 3.88 -2.00 22.18
CA ASP A 174 4.04 -3.36 21.67
C ASP A 174 5.08 -4.14 22.48
N VAL A 175 6.25 -3.54 22.72
CA VAL A 175 7.33 -4.18 23.48
C VAL A 175 6.90 -4.44 24.93
N ILE A 176 6.28 -3.44 25.59
CA ILE A 176 5.82 -3.59 27.00
C ILE A 176 4.79 -4.71 27.10
N LEU A 177 3.78 -4.74 26.22
CA LEU A 177 2.72 -5.74 26.27
C LEU A 177 3.25 -7.14 25.95
N ARG A 178 4.18 -7.28 24.99
CA ARG A 178 4.85 -8.56 24.72
C ARG A 178 5.66 -9.05 25.91
N LEU A 179 6.44 -8.17 26.56
CA LEU A 179 7.20 -8.52 27.76
C LEU A 179 6.33 -8.79 28.99
N ALA A 180 5.16 -8.15 29.10
CA ALA A 180 4.17 -8.48 30.13
C ALA A 180 3.56 -9.86 29.93
N TYR A 181 3.39 -10.31 28.67
CA TYR A 181 2.94 -11.65 28.34
C TYR A 181 4.00 -12.71 28.69
N ASN A 182 5.26 -12.48 28.32
CA ASN A 182 6.39 -13.34 28.69
C ASN A 182 7.70 -12.55 28.65
N LYS A 183 8.58 -12.77 29.64
CA LYS A 183 9.89 -12.11 29.73
C LYS A 183 10.84 -12.44 28.58
N ASN A 184 10.58 -13.50 27.82
CA ASN A 184 11.34 -13.88 26.64
C ASN A 184 10.66 -13.35 25.38
N LEU A 185 11.20 -12.25 24.82
CA LEU A 185 10.63 -11.58 23.64
C LEU A 185 10.67 -12.47 22.39
N ASP A 186 11.70 -13.32 22.24
CA ASP A 186 11.80 -14.28 21.13
C ASP A 186 10.64 -15.29 21.16
N TYR A 187 10.33 -15.82 22.35
CA TYR A 187 9.19 -16.71 22.54
C TYR A 187 7.88 -16.02 22.16
N VAL A 188 7.68 -14.79 22.65
CA VAL A 188 6.46 -14.03 22.37
C VAL A 188 6.32 -13.73 20.88
N SER A 189 7.40 -13.30 20.23
CA SER A 189 7.40 -12.98 18.80
C SER A 189 7.07 -14.19 17.91
N ALA A 190 7.35 -15.40 18.39
CA ALA A 190 6.96 -16.64 17.69
C ALA A 190 5.49 -17.05 17.94
N LYS A 191 4.85 -16.55 18.99
CA LYS A 191 3.50 -16.96 19.43
C LYS A 191 2.43 -15.91 19.15
N VAL A 192 2.77 -14.63 19.32
CA VAL A 192 1.87 -13.51 19.09
C VAL A 192 1.96 -13.12 17.62
N SER A 193 0.84 -13.17 16.93
CA SER A 193 0.69 -12.73 15.56
C SER A 193 0.69 -11.18 15.48
N GLU A 194 0.17 -10.65 14.38
CA GLU A 194 0.06 -9.21 14.15
C GLU A 194 -0.68 -8.50 15.30
N THR A 195 -0.09 -7.41 15.78
CA THR A 195 -0.67 -6.46 16.74
C THR A 195 -0.83 -5.12 16.06
N GLU A 196 -1.90 -4.38 16.34
CA GLU A 196 -2.18 -3.06 15.80
C GLU A 196 -2.39 -2.05 16.92
N TYR A 197 -1.83 -0.85 16.76
CA TYR A 197 -1.90 0.24 17.73
C TYR A 197 -2.52 1.50 17.10
N VAL A 198 -2.01 2.69 17.42
CA VAL A 198 -2.57 3.97 16.93
C VAL A 198 -2.40 4.10 15.41
N GLU A 199 -1.18 3.92 14.91
CA GLU A 199 -0.84 4.04 13.49
C GLU A 199 -0.04 2.86 12.93
N ASN A 200 0.57 2.04 13.80
CA ASN A 200 1.49 1.00 13.36
C ASN A 200 1.02 -0.41 13.72
N LYS A 201 1.46 -1.36 12.90
CA LYS A 201 1.29 -2.80 13.13
C LYS A 201 2.65 -3.46 13.33
N PHE A 202 2.66 -4.53 14.16
CA PHE A 202 3.87 -5.31 14.40
C PHE A 202 3.58 -6.81 14.30
N ASP A 203 4.32 -7.50 13.43
CA ASP A 203 4.38 -8.96 13.31
C ASP A 203 5.83 -9.36 13.05
N TYR A 204 6.54 -9.78 14.09
CA TYR A 204 7.96 -10.06 13.99
C TYR A 204 8.23 -11.48 13.50
N LYS A 205 9.03 -11.59 12.44
CA LYS A 205 9.53 -12.87 11.93
C LYS A 205 11.04 -12.93 12.11
N LYS A 206 11.55 -14.13 12.42
CA LYS A 206 12.98 -14.38 12.57
C LYS A 206 13.68 -14.35 11.22
N GLY A 207 14.77 -13.57 11.12
CA GLY A 207 15.60 -13.50 9.93
C GLY A 207 16.53 -14.70 9.81
N LEU A 208 16.95 -15.04 8.58
CA LEU A 208 17.87 -16.14 8.31
C LEU A 208 19.24 -15.94 8.96
N SER A 209 19.71 -14.69 9.04
CA SER A 209 20.99 -14.32 9.65
C SER A 209 20.89 -13.99 11.15
N GLY A 210 19.78 -14.28 11.78
CA GLY A 210 19.45 -13.91 13.15
C GLY A 210 18.74 -12.56 13.24
N GLY A 211 18.24 -12.22 14.44
CA GLY A 211 17.41 -11.04 14.66
C GLY A 211 15.98 -11.24 14.14
N TYR A 212 15.17 -10.20 14.28
CA TYR A 212 13.78 -10.17 13.89
C TYR A 212 13.48 -8.96 13.02
N TYR A 213 12.54 -9.10 12.09
CA TYR A 213 12.05 -7.99 11.29
C TYR A 213 10.53 -7.96 11.29
N ASN A 214 9.96 -6.76 11.31
CA ASN A 214 8.53 -6.56 11.22
C ASN A 214 8.04 -6.87 9.81
N THR A 215 6.98 -7.65 9.70
CA THR A 215 6.32 -8.01 8.43
C THR A 215 4.94 -7.38 8.28
N ALA A 216 4.45 -6.70 9.31
CA ALA A 216 3.15 -6.06 9.28
C ALA A 216 3.19 -4.72 8.52
N LEU A 217 2.19 -4.49 7.69
CA LEU A 217 2.01 -3.27 6.93
C LEU A 217 0.54 -3.14 6.49
N TYR A 218 0.18 -1.99 5.98
CA TYR A 218 -1.13 -1.73 5.40
C TYR A 218 -1.05 -1.67 3.87
N ILE A 219 -2.11 -2.10 3.20
CA ILE A 219 -2.44 -1.64 1.85
C ILE A 219 -3.55 -0.62 2.02
N VAL A 220 -3.32 0.58 1.53
CA VAL A 220 -4.26 1.70 1.67
C VAL A 220 -4.67 2.25 0.31
N LYS A 221 -5.78 2.97 0.31
CA LYS A 221 -6.30 3.67 -0.87
C LYS A 221 -6.74 5.09 -0.54
N TYR A 222 -6.64 5.97 -1.51
CA TYR A 222 -7.35 7.25 -1.47
C TYR A 222 -8.85 7.02 -1.70
N ASP A 223 -9.68 7.66 -0.90
CA ASP A 223 -11.14 7.64 -1.00
C ASP A 223 -11.70 8.97 -0.49
N ASN A 224 -12.23 9.80 -1.38
CA ASN A 224 -12.74 11.14 -1.08
C ASN A 224 -11.69 12.05 -0.35
N LEU A 225 -10.45 12.05 -0.86
CA LEU A 225 -9.30 12.76 -0.27
C LEU A 225 -8.84 12.25 1.11
N GLU A 226 -9.44 11.19 1.61
CA GLU A 226 -9.02 10.47 2.80
C GLU A 226 -8.22 9.22 2.42
N ILE A 227 -7.36 8.76 3.31
CA ILE A 227 -6.64 7.50 3.12
C ILE A 227 -7.30 6.44 4.02
N LYS A 228 -7.73 5.33 3.41
CA LYS A 228 -8.41 4.21 4.09
C LYS A 228 -7.70 2.90 3.80
N GLU A 229 -7.79 1.95 4.71
CA GLU A 229 -7.30 0.60 4.46
C GLU A 229 -8.08 -0.07 3.32
N ALA A 230 -7.36 -0.62 2.34
CA ALA A 230 -7.95 -1.37 1.25
C ALA A 230 -8.32 -2.78 1.73
N LYS A 231 -9.61 -3.13 1.67
CA LYS A 231 -10.07 -4.48 2.02
C LYS A 231 -9.65 -5.47 0.94
N ASN A 232 -9.25 -6.68 1.34
CA ASN A 232 -9.07 -7.78 0.41
C ASN A 232 -10.43 -8.29 -0.06
N ASP A 233 -10.73 -8.20 -1.35
CA ASP A 233 -11.97 -8.74 -1.95
C ASP A 233 -12.08 -10.27 -1.75
N ALA A 234 -10.96 -10.96 -1.60
CA ALA A 234 -10.91 -12.39 -1.30
C ALA A 234 -11.61 -12.78 0.03
N ASN A 235 -11.66 -11.87 1.01
CA ASN A 235 -12.34 -12.11 2.30
C ASN A 235 -13.86 -11.84 2.25
N LEU A 236 -14.37 -11.15 1.24
CA LEU A 236 -15.81 -10.94 1.08
C LEU A 236 -16.54 -12.20 0.62
N ASN A 237 -15.88 -13.05 -0.17
CA ASN A 237 -16.48 -14.30 -0.67
C ASN A 237 -16.55 -15.41 0.39
N SER A 238 -15.70 -15.39 1.43
CA SER A 238 -15.75 -16.37 2.52
C SER A 238 -16.90 -16.12 3.50
N ASN A 239 -17.33 -14.88 3.66
CA ASN A 239 -18.44 -14.52 4.55
C ASN A 239 -19.84 -14.73 3.91
N ILE A 240 -19.92 -14.82 2.57
CA ILE A 240 -21.19 -15.09 1.87
C ILE A 240 -21.50 -16.58 1.83
N LEU A 241 -20.48 -17.45 1.85
CA LEU A 241 -20.65 -18.90 1.86
C LEU A 241 -20.91 -19.50 3.25
N GLY A 242 -20.74 -18.71 4.31
CA GLY A 242 -20.96 -19.15 5.71
C GLY A 242 -22.37 -18.86 6.26
N SER A 243 -23.27 -18.20 5.50
CA SER A 243 -24.61 -17.80 5.97
C SER A 243 -25.78 -18.58 5.38
N THR A 244 -25.53 -19.70 4.69
CA THR A 244 -26.59 -20.58 4.16
C THR A 244 -26.47 -22.01 4.71
N SER A 245 -26.54 -22.14 6.02
CA SER A 245 -26.85 -23.41 6.67
C SER A 245 -27.36 -23.12 8.08
N ASN A 246 -28.66 -22.89 8.15
CA ASN A 246 -29.58 -23.29 9.24
C ASN A 246 -31.01 -23.21 8.71
#